data_e37cead914a4fc5c8c2b797c72b87b06
#
_entry.id   e37cead914a4fc5c8c2b797c72b87b06
#
_cell.length_a   1.000
_cell.length_b   1.000
_cell.length_c   1.000
_cell.angle_alpha   90.00
_cell.angle_beta   90.00
_cell.angle_gamma   90.00
#
_symmetry.space_group_name_H-M   'P 1'
#
loop_
_entity.id
_entity.type
_entity.pdbx_description
1 polymer ?
#
loop_
_entity_poly.entity_id
_entity_poly.type
_entity_poly.pdbx_seq_one_letter_code
_entity_poly.pdbx_strand_id
1 'polypeptide(L)'
;MIARMTNKDARKSIVITRRNLLVSLAGLGAASPFIAGRKDWTREPIILRYTSHVPSTHGLYTQAFIPFAELVKRETSGRMQLEPFTDRLLHGPLDGFKAAVTGITDYTHSYITYQPGSFKLLHAPQLPFLFSKPPVASLIFEELYPKYFKKEFERMGVYFAHCDCTSPYNLISRKPIRRLEDLRDIKIRVTAGLTADIFRELGANPVAIAAAEIYPAFQRGIFDAVALSPSDIVAYRLHEIGLYFTRVDINVILLHYCLNRRTFDVLPGDLQAIFYRLLRIRSQMAVQNYYSGLGHERAMAALRESDVEIFELEGDELARWRKVVAPLKERYIAQYESEGLPARAAVDDMEMLAAEYADFTNEQINERVTNSPIQGIIDF
;
A
#
# COMPACT_ATOMS: atom_id res chain seq x y z
N MET A 1 -34.12 27.74 -4.68
CA MET A 1 -33.09 28.78 -4.55
C MET A 1 -31.75 28.07 -4.44
N ILE A 2 -31.14 27.79 -5.60
CA ILE A 2 -29.93 26.92 -5.72
C ILE A 2 -28.73 27.83 -5.57
N ALA A 3 -28.02 27.68 -4.45
CA ALA A 3 -26.75 28.35 -4.21
C ALA A 3 -25.65 27.67 -5.03
N ARG A 4 -25.08 28.38 -5.99
CA ARG A 4 -23.87 27.99 -6.71
C ARG A 4 -22.69 27.96 -5.72
N MET A 5 -22.24 26.79 -5.33
CA MET A 5 -20.95 26.64 -4.68
C MET A 5 -19.84 26.85 -5.71
N THR A 6 -19.06 27.89 -5.52
CA THR A 6 -17.96 28.27 -6.39
C THR A 6 -16.76 27.33 -6.18
N ASN A 7 -16.21 26.88 -7.29
CA ASN A 7 -15.09 25.95 -7.48
C ASN A 7 -13.74 26.51 -6.95
N LYS A 8 -13.63 26.87 -5.67
CA LYS A 8 -12.40 27.39 -5.06
C LYS A 8 -11.73 26.43 -4.06
N ASP A 9 -12.43 25.42 -3.59
CA ASP A 9 -11.91 24.51 -2.55
C ASP A 9 -11.29 23.22 -3.09
N ALA A 10 -11.30 23.00 -4.41
CA ALA A 10 -10.77 21.79 -5.04
C ALA A 10 -9.24 21.78 -5.23
N ARG A 11 -8.49 22.73 -4.65
CA ARG A 11 -7.03 22.85 -4.86
C ARG A 11 -6.18 22.77 -3.59
N LYS A 12 -6.63 22.07 -2.57
CA LYS A 12 -5.77 21.65 -1.46
C LYS A 12 -5.29 20.20 -1.62
N SER A 13 -4.89 19.83 -2.81
CA SER A 13 -3.95 18.72 -3.01
C SER A 13 -2.59 19.17 -2.46
N ILE A 14 -1.84 18.27 -1.85
CA ILE A 14 -0.51 18.50 -1.31
C ILE A 14 0.34 19.22 -2.36
N VAL A 15 0.35 20.53 -2.27
CA VAL A 15 1.35 21.35 -2.95
C VAL A 15 2.54 21.30 -2.02
N ILE A 16 3.51 20.39 -2.31
CA ILE A 16 4.86 20.57 -1.81
C ILE A 16 5.26 21.93 -2.35
N THR A 17 5.13 22.96 -1.52
CA THR A 17 5.42 24.33 -1.95
C THR A 17 6.89 24.40 -2.29
N ARG A 18 7.23 25.14 -3.36
CA ARG A 18 8.61 25.45 -3.79
C ARG A 18 9.55 25.81 -2.63
N ARG A 19 9.00 26.32 -1.55
CA ARG A 19 9.72 26.76 -0.35
C ARG A 19 10.28 25.60 0.48
N ASN A 20 9.61 24.48 0.59
CA ASN A 20 10.08 23.33 1.39
C ASN A 20 11.08 22.48 0.62
N LEU A 21 11.02 22.49 -0.73
CA LEU A 21 12.04 21.80 -1.56
C LEU A 21 13.35 22.59 -1.66
N LEU A 22 13.30 23.93 -1.57
CA LEU A 22 14.47 24.80 -1.68
C LEU A 22 15.34 24.83 -0.41
N VAL A 23 14.77 24.56 0.75
CA VAL A 23 15.53 24.53 2.02
C VAL A 23 16.42 23.29 2.09
N SER A 24 16.04 22.16 1.45
CA SER A 24 16.86 20.92 1.42
C SER A 24 18.07 21.01 0.48
N LEU A 25 18.12 21.99 -0.41
CA LEU A 25 19.22 22.15 -1.39
C LEU A 25 20.32 23.13 -0.93
N ALA A 26 20.10 23.86 0.16
CA ALA A 26 21.05 24.88 0.63
C ALA A 26 22.20 24.33 1.50
N GLY A 27 22.21 23.04 1.82
CA GLY A 27 23.18 22.40 2.72
C GLY A 27 24.41 21.77 2.07
N LEU A 28 24.56 21.77 0.74
CA LEU A 28 25.68 21.17 0.03
C LEU A 28 26.49 22.21 -0.79
N GLY A 29 26.84 23.30 -0.16
CA GLY A 29 27.76 24.29 -0.70
C GLY A 29 29.19 24.05 -0.22
N ALA A 30 29.93 23.14 -0.86
CA ALA A 30 31.41 23.11 -0.83
C ALA A 30 31.95 22.67 -2.18
N ALA A 31 32.36 23.69 -2.94
CA ALA A 31 33.40 23.70 -3.97
C ALA A 31 33.66 22.39 -4.74
N SER A 32 33.07 22.29 -5.93
CA SER A 32 33.67 21.53 -7.03
C SER A 32 33.90 22.48 -8.22
N PRO A 33 35.04 22.36 -8.92
CA PRO A 33 35.37 23.26 -10.01
C PRO A 33 34.34 23.09 -11.14
N PHE A 34 33.89 24.22 -11.68
CA PHE A 34 33.05 24.31 -12.87
C PHE A 34 33.74 23.59 -14.04
N ILE A 35 33.40 22.33 -14.27
CA ILE A 35 33.48 21.76 -15.61
C ILE A 35 32.13 22.08 -16.24
N ALA A 36 32.08 23.10 -17.07
CA ALA A 36 30.97 23.37 -17.97
C ALA A 36 30.87 22.21 -18.98
N GLY A 37 30.40 21.07 -18.53
CA GLY A 37 30.00 19.97 -19.38
C GLY A 37 28.81 20.44 -20.21
N ARG A 38 28.99 20.55 -21.53
CA ARG A 38 27.92 20.70 -22.51
C ARG A 38 26.77 19.77 -22.11
N LYS A 39 25.62 20.33 -21.79
CA LYS A 39 24.38 19.58 -21.64
C LYS A 39 24.12 18.85 -22.95
N ASP A 40 24.40 17.56 -22.97
CA ASP A 40 24.20 16.73 -24.16
C ASP A 40 22.70 16.41 -24.22
N TRP A 41 21.94 17.27 -24.89
CA TRP A 41 20.50 17.17 -25.07
C TRP A 41 20.10 16.04 -26.06
N THR A 42 21.08 15.23 -26.50
CA THR A 42 20.89 14.21 -27.53
C THR A 42 20.66 12.81 -27.01
N ARG A 43 20.62 12.58 -25.68
CA ARG A 43 20.27 11.27 -25.12
C ARG A 43 18.76 11.20 -24.90
N GLU A 44 18.15 10.25 -25.60
CA GLU A 44 16.74 9.87 -25.35
C GLU A 44 16.55 9.52 -23.87
N PRO A 45 15.37 9.84 -23.31
CA PRO A 45 15.10 9.51 -21.92
C PRO A 45 15.09 7.98 -21.70
N ILE A 46 15.55 7.56 -20.53
CA ILE A 46 15.38 6.17 -20.10
C ILE A 46 13.92 5.98 -19.74
N ILE A 47 13.23 5.09 -20.45
CA ILE A 47 11.83 4.78 -20.22
C ILE A 47 11.73 3.49 -19.43
N LEU A 48 11.14 3.55 -18.23
CA LEU A 48 10.84 2.38 -17.42
C LEU A 48 9.36 2.01 -17.56
N ARG A 49 9.09 0.77 -17.94
CA ARG A 49 7.73 0.23 -18.01
C ARG A 49 7.18 -0.02 -16.62
N TYR A 50 6.17 0.76 -16.26
CA TYR A 50 5.39 0.52 -15.04
C TYR A 50 4.18 -0.34 -15.38
N THR A 51 3.96 -1.40 -14.63
CA THR A 51 2.78 -2.24 -14.83
C THR A 51 1.93 -2.33 -13.57
N SER A 52 0.62 -2.39 -13.78
CA SER A 52 -0.35 -2.55 -12.72
C SER A 52 -1.53 -3.39 -13.19
N HIS A 53 -2.03 -4.25 -12.31
CA HIS A 53 -3.23 -5.02 -12.57
C HIS A 53 -4.52 -4.27 -12.19
N VAL A 54 -4.39 -3.11 -11.50
CA VAL A 54 -5.56 -2.27 -11.17
C VAL A 54 -5.98 -1.45 -12.39
N PRO A 55 -7.27 -1.09 -12.49
CA PRO A 55 -7.77 -0.26 -13.56
C PRO A 55 -7.12 1.13 -13.58
N SER A 56 -7.02 1.72 -14.77
CA SER A 56 -6.53 3.10 -14.96
C SER A 56 -7.40 4.17 -14.27
N THR A 57 -8.61 3.82 -13.87
CA THR A 57 -9.51 4.68 -13.08
C THR A 57 -9.27 4.58 -11.57
N HIS A 58 -8.50 3.59 -11.11
CA HIS A 58 -8.25 3.34 -9.69
C HIS A 58 -7.41 4.45 -9.05
N GLY A 59 -7.67 4.77 -7.78
CA GLY A 59 -6.94 5.83 -7.06
C GLY A 59 -5.43 5.59 -6.93
N LEU A 60 -4.98 4.36 -6.85
CA LEU A 60 -3.54 4.04 -6.89
C LEU A 60 -2.86 4.49 -8.19
N TYR A 61 -3.58 4.52 -9.29
CA TYR A 61 -3.08 5.05 -10.55
C TYR A 61 -3.24 6.58 -10.62
N THR A 62 -4.46 7.08 -10.44
CA THR A 62 -4.79 8.49 -10.69
C THR A 62 -4.25 9.45 -9.62
N GLN A 63 -4.20 9.01 -8.35
CA GLN A 63 -3.84 9.86 -7.21
C GLN A 63 -2.42 9.59 -6.69
N ALA A 64 -1.77 8.51 -7.13
CA ALA A 64 -0.43 8.18 -6.70
C ALA A 64 0.56 7.97 -7.84
N PHE A 65 0.26 7.10 -8.83
CA PHE A 65 1.22 6.85 -9.92
C PHE A 65 1.41 8.05 -10.83
N ILE A 66 0.33 8.69 -11.31
CA ILE A 66 0.43 9.85 -12.22
C ILE A 66 1.27 10.97 -11.59
N PRO A 67 0.99 11.45 -10.35
CA PRO A 67 1.83 12.46 -9.71
C PRO A 67 3.27 12.00 -9.49
N PHE A 68 3.49 10.71 -9.22
CA PHE A 68 4.82 10.15 -9.06
C PHE A 68 5.61 10.13 -10.38
N ALA A 69 4.98 9.74 -11.48
CA ALA A 69 5.64 9.73 -12.80
C ALA A 69 6.08 11.15 -13.21
N GLU A 70 5.24 12.15 -12.95
CA GLU A 70 5.61 13.56 -13.17
C GLU A 70 6.74 14.02 -12.22
N LEU A 71 6.74 13.54 -10.98
CA LEU A 71 7.83 13.81 -10.03
C LEU A 71 9.15 13.21 -10.53
N VAL A 72 9.15 11.96 -10.97
CA VAL A 72 10.34 11.29 -11.53
C VAL A 72 10.87 12.07 -12.74
N LYS A 73 10.01 12.41 -13.69
CA LYS A 73 10.38 13.20 -14.87
C LYS A 73 11.01 14.55 -14.50
N ARG A 74 10.42 15.24 -13.53
CA ARG A 74 10.91 16.56 -13.09
C ARG A 74 12.26 16.47 -12.38
N GLU A 75 12.38 15.59 -11.38
CA GLU A 75 13.57 15.48 -10.55
C GLU A 75 14.78 14.91 -11.33
N THR A 76 14.52 14.15 -12.39
CA THR A 76 15.58 13.67 -13.30
C THR A 76 15.84 14.61 -14.48
N SER A 77 15.24 15.79 -14.52
CA SER A 77 15.31 16.75 -15.65
C SER A 77 14.91 16.09 -16.98
N GLY A 78 13.92 15.21 -16.97
CA GLY A 78 13.41 14.49 -18.14
C GLY A 78 14.25 13.28 -18.57
N ARG A 79 15.38 12.98 -17.89
CA ARG A 79 16.25 11.84 -18.25
C ARG A 79 15.65 10.48 -17.95
N MET A 80 14.64 10.41 -17.06
CA MET A 80 13.89 9.20 -16.75
C MET A 80 12.40 9.46 -16.86
N GLN A 81 11.67 8.52 -17.44
CA GLN A 81 10.22 8.55 -17.56
C GLN A 81 9.63 7.18 -17.21
N LEU A 82 8.42 7.18 -16.66
CA LEU A 82 7.67 5.97 -16.37
C LEU A 82 6.54 5.83 -17.39
N GLU A 83 6.53 4.74 -18.14
CA GLU A 83 5.48 4.42 -19.11
C GLU A 83 4.50 3.43 -18.48
N PRO A 84 3.21 3.80 -18.31
CA PRO A 84 2.24 2.95 -17.61
C PRO A 84 1.57 1.93 -18.53
N PHE A 85 1.43 0.70 -18.02
CA PHE A 85 0.62 -0.39 -18.56
C PHE A 85 -0.30 -0.89 -17.45
N THR A 86 -1.49 -0.32 -17.36
CA THR A 86 -2.54 -0.65 -16.38
C THR A 86 -3.47 -1.74 -16.91
N ASP A 87 -4.56 -2.03 -16.20
CA ASP A 87 -5.67 -2.86 -16.69
C ASP A 87 -5.26 -4.29 -17.08
N ARG A 88 -4.20 -4.83 -16.46
CA ARG A 88 -3.66 -6.17 -16.75
C ARG A 88 -3.07 -6.33 -18.16
N LEU A 89 -2.65 -5.25 -18.80
CA LEU A 89 -2.16 -5.29 -20.19
C LEU A 89 -0.94 -6.21 -20.38
N LEU A 90 0.01 -6.24 -19.43
CA LEU A 90 1.24 -7.02 -19.57
C LEU A 90 1.27 -8.26 -18.66
N HIS A 91 0.55 -8.25 -17.54
CA HIS A 91 0.46 -9.41 -16.64
C HIS A 91 -0.78 -9.36 -15.76
N GLY A 92 -1.21 -10.53 -15.29
CA GLY A 92 -2.28 -10.67 -14.31
C GLY A 92 -1.84 -10.33 -12.87
N PRO A 93 -2.79 -10.29 -11.92
CA PRO A 93 -2.51 -9.91 -10.54
C PRO A 93 -1.54 -10.86 -9.82
N LEU A 94 -1.47 -12.12 -10.22
CA LEU A 94 -0.62 -13.15 -9.59
C LEU A 94 0.80 -13.17 -10.16
N ASP A 95 1.08 -12.49 -11.28
CA ASP A 95 2.31 -12.65 -12.06
C ASP A 95 3.31 -11.49 -11.91
N GLY A 96 3.06 -10.51 -11.01
CA GLY A 96 3.90 -9.31 -10.89
C GLY A 96 5.38 -9.61 -10.65
N PHE A 97 5.70 -10.51 -9.70
CA PHE A 97 7.10 -10.92 -9.44
C PHE A 97 7.73 -11.56 -10.67
N LYS A 98 7.02 -12.49 -11.32
CA LYS A 98 7.50 -13.15 -12.54
C LYS A 98 7.74 -12.16 -13.67
N ALA A 99 6.81 -11.21 -13.87
CA ALA A 99 6.94 -10.17 -14.88
C ALA A 99 8.16 -9.29 -14.66
N ALA A 100 8.46 -8.93 -13.39
CA ALA A 100 9.66 -8.20 -13.05
C ALA A 100 10.94 -9.01 -13.30
N VAL A 101 11.01 -10.26 -12.80
CA VAL A 101 12.20 -11.12 -12.96
C VAL A 101 12.52 -11.37 -14.43
N THR A 102 11.48 -11.60 -15.27
CA THR A 102 11.67 -11.89 -16.70
C THR A 102 11.88 -10.66 -17.56
N GLY A 103 11.79 -9.45 -17.00
CA GLY A 103 11.96 -8.19 -17.74
C GLY A 103 10.77 -7.82 -18.64
N ILE A 104 9.59 -8.38 -18.40
CA ILE A 104 8.34 -7.91 -19.03
C ILE A 104 8.02 -6.50 -18.53
N THR A 105 8.34 -6.23 -17.27
CA THR A 105 8.19 -4.94 -16.63
C THR A 105 9.47 -4.53 -15.91
N ASP A 106 9.66 -3.24 -15.74
CA ASP A 106 10.78 -2.66 -15.01
C ASP A 106 10.41 -2.28 -13.57
N TYR A 107 9.14 -1.91 -13.36
CA TYR A 107 8.58 -1.51 -12.09
C TYR A 107 7.10 -1.93 -12.00
N THR A 108 6.70 -2.67 -10.97
CA THR A 108 5.36 -3.27 -10.94
C THR A 108 4.78 -3.53 -9.55
N HIS A 109 3.46 -3.64 -9.48
CA HIS A 109 2.75 -4.26 -8.37
C HIS A 109 3.14 -5.73 -8.21
N SER A 110 3.48 -6.13 -6.97
CA SER A 110 3.90 -7.50 -6.64
C SER A 110 3.42 -7.86 -5.25
N TYR A 111 2.10 -8.08 -5.12
CA TYR A 111 1.47 -8.28 -3.83
C TYR A 111 1.83 -9.65 -3.23
N ILE A 112 2.45 -9.62 -2.05
CA ILE A 112 2.82 -10.85 -1.31
C ILE A 112 1.59 -11.69 -0.93
N THR A 113 0.45 -11.06 -0.73
CA THR A 113 -0.82 -11.74 -0.43
C THR A 113 -1.30 -12.65 -1.56
N TYR A 114 -0.76 -12.49 -2.76
CA TYR A 114 -1.00 -13.40 -3.89
C TYR A 114 0.06 -14.50 -4.02
N GLN A 115 1.06 -14.49 -3.13
CA GLN A 115 2.15 -15.48 -3.07
C GLN A 115 2.34 -16.01 -1.63
N PRO A 116 1.27 -16.49 -0.96
CA PRO A 116 1.30 -16.76 0.49
C PRO A 116 2.34 -17.80 0.90
N GLY A 117 2.71 -18.72 0.01
CA GLY A 117 3.75 -19.73 0.28
C GLY A 117 5.19 -19.24 0.11
N SER A 118 5.39 -18.07 -0.53
CA SER A 118 6.73 -17.56 -0.84
C SER A 118 7.28 -16.59 0.22
N PHE A 119 6.41 -16.03 1.04
CA PHE A 119 6.75 -15.04 2.06
C PHE A 119 6.26 -15.49 3.44
N LYS A 120 7.00 -15.11 4.47
CA LYS A 120 6.75 -15.52 5.86
C LYS A 120 6.66 -14.29 6.76
N LEU A 121 7.80 -13.65 7.07
CA LEU A 121 7.83 -12.47 7.95
C LEU A 121 7.13 -11.26 7.34
N LEU A 122 7.12 -11.14 6.01
CA LEU A 122 6.43 -10.05 5.31
C LEU A 122 4.92 -9.99 5.56
N HIS A 123 4.33 -11.05 6.11
CA HIS A 123 2.91 -11.04 6.51
C HIS A 123 2.66 -10.46 7.91
N ALA A 124 3.70 -10.28 8.74
CA ALA A 124 3.55 -9.77 10.12
C ALA A 124 2.76 -8.45 10.24
N PRO A 125 2.95 -7.45 9.33
CA PRO A 125 2.15 -6.20 9.39
C PRO A 125 0.63 -6.40 9.25
N GLN A 126 0.18 -7.57 8.76
CA GLN A 126 -1.24 -7.91 8.62
C GLN A 126 -1.86 -8.52 9.90
N LEU A 127 -1.09 -8.64 10.98
CA LEU A 127 -1.61 -9.07 12.28
C LEU A 127 -2.82 -8.22 12.68
N PRO A 128 -3.85 -8.82 13.29
CA PRO A 128 -5.09 -8.11 13.58
C PRO A 128 -4.84 -6.96 14.57
N PHE A 129 -5.39 -5.80 14.24
CA PHE A 129 -5.34 -4.58 15.06
C PHE A 129 -3.94 -4.04 15.39
N LEU A 130 -2.91 -4.47 14.65
CA LEU A 130 -1.53 -4.00 14.86
C LEU A 130 -1.37 -2.53 14.44
N PHE A 131 -1.94 -2.15 13.31
CA PHE A 131 -1.85 -0.80 12.77
C PHE A 131 -3.22 -0.18 12.54
N SER A 132 -3.39 1.08 12.98
CA SER A 132 -4.57 1.90 12.70
C SER A 132 -4.29 3.04 11.72
N LYS A 133 -3.03 3.48 11.62
CA LYS A 133 -2.59 4.61 10.76
C LYS A 133 -1.78 4.09 9.58
N PRO A 134 -2.33 4.09 8.35
CA PRO A 134 -1.64 3.62 7.16
C PRO A 134 -0.27 4.27 6.89
N PRO A 135 -0.10 5.63 7.04
CA PRO A 135 1.19 6.27 6.84
C PRO A 135 2.28 5.75 7.79
N VAL A 136 1.91 5.51 9.06
CA VAL A 136 2.80 4.95 10.08
C VAL A 136 3.18 3.51 9.73
N ALA A 137 2.20 2.67 9.36
CA ALA A 137 2.45 1.28 9.00
C ALA A 137 3.40 1.14 7.79
N SER A 138 3.22 1.99 6.77
CA SER A 138 4.09 2.02 5.59
C SER A 138 5.52 2.45 5.95
N LEU A 139 5.67 3.48 6.80
CA LEU A 139 6.97 3.94 7.28
C LEU A 139 7.70 2.85 8.07
N ILE A 140 7.03 2.25 9.07
CA ILE A 140 7.62 1.20 9.92
C ILE A 140 8.05 0.00 9.09
N PHE A 141 7.22 -0.42 8.13
CA PHE A 141 7.59 -1.52 7.26
C PHE A 141 8.89 -1.24 6.50
N GLU A 142 9.05 -0.05 5.92
CA GLU A 142 10.26 0.32 5.20
C GLU A 142 11.48 0.44 6.12
N GLU A 143 11.32 0.96 7.34
CA GLU A 143 12.39 1.04 8.32
C GLU A 143 12.89 -0.35 8.77
N LEU A 144 11.97 -1.29 8.93
CA LEU A 144 12.31 -2.66 9.33
C LEU A 144 12.69 -3.56 8.16
N TYR A 145 12.48 -3.11 6.91
CA TYR A 145 12.74 -3.90 5.72
C TYR A 145 14.19 -4.41 5.63
N PRO A 146 15.23 -3.59 5.81
CA PRO A 146 16.62 -4.07 5.73
C PRO A 146 16.94 -5.14 6.76
N LYS A 147 16.34 -5.06 7.96
CA LYS A 147 16.61 -5.95 9.08
C LYS A 147 15.90 -7.31 8.95
N TYR A 148 14.62 -7.31 8.52
CA TYR A 148 13.78 -8.50 8.61
C TYR A 148 13.29 -9.04 7.27
N PHE A 149 13.06 -8.19 6.27
CA PHE A 149 12.26 -8.54 5.09
C PHE A 149 13.06 -8.66 3.80
N LYS A 150 14.23 -8.01 3.72
CA LYS A 150 15.06 -7.91 2.50
C LYS A 150 15.35 -9.27 1.88
N LYS A 151 15.74 -10.25 2.69
CA LYS A 151 16.08 -11.61 2.21
C LYS A 151 14.91 -12.32 1.54
N GLU A 152 13.68 -12.04 1.93
CA GLU A 152 12.50 -12.66 1.32
C GLU A 152 12.26 -12.12 -0.10
N PHE A 153 12.47 -10.83 -0.33
CA PHE A 153 12.42 -10.24 -1.68
C PHE A 153 13.62 -10.65 -2.55
N GLU A 154 14.80 -10.69 -1.98
CA GLU A 154 16.02 -11.10 -2.71
C GLU A 154 15.89 -12.51 -3.29
N ARG A 155 15.26 -13.44 -2.56
CA ARG A 155 14.94 -14.79 -3.05
C ARG A 155 14.02 -14.81 -4.27
N MET A 156 13.18 -13.80 -4.42
CA MET A 156 12.31 -13.64 -5.60
C MET A 156 13.06 -13.09 -6.82
N GLY A 157 14.33 -12.70 -6.69
CA GLY A 157 15.14 -12.20 -7.79
C GLY A 157 14.82 -10.76 -8.22
N VAL A 158 14.16 -10.00 -7.38
CA VAL A 158 13.76 -8.61 -7.60
C VAL A 158 14.30 -7.70 -6.52
N TYR A 159 14.30 -6.37 -6.75
CA TYR A 159 14.42 -5.39 -5.69
C TYR A 159 13.04 -4.98 -5.19
N PHE A 160 12.92 -4.78 -3.89
CA PHE A 160 11.78 -4.10 -3.31
C PHE A 160 11.84 -2.61 -3.68
N ALA A 161 10.79 -2.10 -4.30
CA ALA A 161 10.71 -0.69 -4.67
C ALA A 161 10.17 0.15 -3.49
N HIS A 162 8.96 -0.09 -3.09
CA HIS A 162 8.26 0.52 -1.96
C HIS A 162 7.01 -0.31 -1.60
N CYS A 163 6.32 0.05 -0.53
CA CYS A 163 4.98 -0.44 -0.26
C CYS A 163 3.99 0.69 0.00
N ASP A 164 2.75 0.50 -0.44
CA ASP A 164 1.62 1.29 0.01
C ASP A 164 0.91 0.51 1.13
N CYS A 165 0.32 1.20 2.11
CA CYS A 165 -0.51 0.59 3.14
C CYS A 165 -1.96 0.99 2.94
N THR A 166 -2.87 0.02 2.89
CA THR A 166 -4.32 0.30 2.80
C THR A 166 -4.84 0.94 4.09
N SER A 167 -5.97 1.65 4.02
CA SER A 167 -6.78 1.86 5.22
C SER A 167 -7.09 0.50 5.85
N PRO A 168 -7.35 0.44 7.16
CA PRO A 168 -7.79 -0.79 7.79
C PRO A 168 -8.99 -1.41 7.07
N TYR A 169 -9.01 -2.74 7.00
CA TYR A 169 -10.08 -3.48 6.36
C TYR A 169 -11.34 -3.44 7.21
N ASN A 170 -12.44 -3.23 6.51
CA ASN A 170 -13.82 -3.21 7.00
C ASN A 170 -14.66 -4.16 6.16
N LEU A 171 -15.92 -4.34 6.49
CA LEU A 171 -16.78 -5.28 5.80
C LEU A 171 -17.84 -4.55 4.98
N ILE A 172 -18.02 -4.96 3.72
CA ILE A 172 -19.22 -4.68 2.94
C ILE A 172 -19.96 -6.00 2.71
N SER A 173 -21.25 -6.07 3.02
CA SER A 173 -22.00 -7.32 3.06
C SER A 173 -23.42 -7.18 2.55
N ARG A 174 -24.04 -8.31 2.19
CA ARG A 174 -25.46 -8.39 1.79
C ARG A 174 -26.41 -8.57 2.96
N LYS A 175 -25.88 -9.03 4.10
CA LYS A 175 -26.62 -9.22 5.36
C LYS A 175 -25.92 -8.41 6.44
N PRO A 176 -26.67 -7.93 7.44
CA PRO A 176 -26.07 -7.18 8.54
C PRO A 176 -25.07 -8.04 9.32
N ILE A 177 -23.90 -7.50 9.60
CA ILE A 177 -22.89 -8.09 10.47
C ILE A 177 -22.66 -7.09 11.59
N ARG A 178 -23.33 -7.27 12.70
CA ARG A 178 -23.32 -6.36 13.86
C ARG A 178 -22.64 -6.95 15.09
N ARG A 179 -22.48 -8.26 15.11
CA ARG A 179 -21.90 -9.03 16.21
C ARG A 179 -21.17 -10.27 15.68
N LEU A 180 -20.34 -10.85 16.51
CA LEU A 180 -19.50 -12.00 16.17
C LEU A 180 -20.30 -13.19 15.63
N GLU A 181 -21.48 -13.43 16.20
CA GLU A 181 -22.38 -14.53 15.80
C GLU A 181 -22.89 -14.39 14.35
N ASP A 182 -22.97 -13.17 13.85
CA ASP A 182 -23.44 -12.90 12.48
C ASP A 182 -22.41 -13.33 11.40
N LEU A 183 -21.17 -13.61 11.80
CA LEU A 183 -20.14 -14.16 10.90
C LEU A 183 -20.27 -15.67 10.67
N ARG A 184 -21.05 -16.37 11.52
CA ARG A 184 -21.20 -17.82 11.36
C ARG A 184 -21.77 -18.16 9.99
N ASP A 185 -21.08 -19.06 9.29
CA ASP A 185 -21.43 -19.55 7.95
C ASP A 185 -21.39 -18.49 6.82
N ILE A 186 -20.99 -17.25 7.12
CA ILE A 186 -20.78 -16.21 6.10
C ILE A 186 -19.59 -16.59 5.23
N LYS A 187 -19.81 -16.68 3.93
CA LYS A 187 -18.72 -16.70 2.96
C LYS A 187 -18.18 -15.29 2.77
N ILE A 188 -16.95 -15.06 3.18
CA ILE A 188 -16.35 -13.73 3.11
C ILE A 188 -15.14 -13.71 2.17
N ARG A 189 -15.18 -12.81 1.21
CA ARG A 189 -13.99 -12.57 0.37
C ARG A 189 -12.91 -11.86 1.18
N VAL A 190 -11.71 -12.41 1.12
CA VAL A 190 -10.51 -11.87 1.77
C VAL A 190 -9.29 -11.95 0.84
N THR A 191 -8.16 -11.37 1.25
CA THR A 191 -6.85 -11.76 0.71
C THR A 191 -6.40 -13.08 1.33
N ALA A 192 -5.53 -13.82 0.63
CA ALA A 192 -4.96 -15.05 1.17
C ALA A 192 -4.03 -14.77 2.37
N GLY A 193 -3.66 -15.84 3.09
CA GLY A 193 -2.74 -15.78 4.23
C GLY A 193 -3.44 -15.32 5.50
N LEU A 194 -2.76 -14.49 6.29
CA LEU A 194 -3.17 -14.13 7.65
C LEU A 194 -4.57 -13.51 7.73
N THR A 195 -4.98 -12.73 6.72
CA THR A 195 -6.36 -12.19 6.68
C THR A 195 -7.40 -13.31 6.60
N ALA A 196 -7.13 -14.37 5.85
CA ALA A 196 -8.03 -15.53 5.82
C ALA A 196 -8.08 -16.24 7.18
N ASP A 197 -6.95 -16.32 7.88
CA ASP A 197 -6.90 -16.92 9.22
C ASP A 197 -7.66 -16.09 10.24
N ILE A 198 -7.59 -14.76 10.18
CA ILE A 198 -8.37 -13.84 11.01
C ILE A 198 -9.88 -14.15 10.89
N PHE A 199 -10.39 -14.19 9.67
CA PHE A 199 -11.83 -14.42 9.47
C PHE A 199 -12.27 -15.86 9.78
N ARG A 200 -11.37 -16.83 9.63
CA ARG A 200 -11.63 -18.22 10.08
C ARG A 200 -11.76 -18.30 11.59
N GLU A 201 -10.89 -17.62 12.35
CA GLU A 201 -11.00 -17.55 13.82
C GLU A 201 -12.30 -16.87 14.26
N LEU A 202 -12.74 -15.85 13.53
CA LEU A 202 -14.00 -15.17 13.80
C LEU A 202 -15.24 -16.00 13.44
N GLY A 203 -15.05 -17.20 12.85
CA GLY A 203 -16.16 -18.12 12.53
C GLY A 203 -16.74 -17.97 11.12
N ALA A 204 -16.15 -17.14 10.26
CA ALA A 204 -16.53 -17.03 8.86
C ALA A 204 -15.85 -18.07 7.97
N ASN A 205 -16.33 -18.21 6.74
CA ASN A 205 -15.76 -19.04 5.69
C ASN A 205 -14.99 -18.16 4.67
N PRO A 206 -13.67 -17.94 4.83
CA PRO A 206 -12.91 -17.07 3.95
C PRO A 206 -12.71 -17.68 2.56
N VAL A 207 -12.88 -16.85 1.53
CA VAL A 207 -12.65 -17.17 0.11
C VAL A 207 -11.62 -16.20 -0.44
N ALA A 208 -10.43 -16.70 -0.78
CA ALA A 208 -9.36 -15.87 -1.33
C ALA A 208 -9.53 -15.68 -2.84
N ILE A 209 -9.82 -14.44 -3.24
CA ILE A 209 -9.98 -14.03 -4.64
C ILE A 209 -9.22 -12.72 -4.88
N ALA A 210 -8.54 -12.61 -6.04
CA ALA A 210 -7.86 -11.40 -6.45
C ALA A 210 -8.83 -10.21 -6.60
N ALA A 211 -8.35 -8.98 -6.32
CA ALA A 211 -9.20 -7.80 -6.27
C ALA A 211 -10.01 -7.55 -7.54
N ALA A 212 -9.43 -7.79 -8.71
CA ALA A 212 -10.10 -7.59 -10.00
C ALA A 212 -11.32 -8.49 -10.26
N GLU A 213 -11.45 -9.60 -9.50
CA GLU A 213 -12.55 -10.56 -9.64
C GLU A 213 -13.67 -10.35 -8.60
N ILE A 214 -13.49 -9.37 -7.68
CA ILE A 214 -14.41 -9.21 -6.54
C ILE A 214 -15.82 -8.81 -7.00
N TYR A 215 -15.93 -7.76 -7.83
CA TYR A 215 -17.24 -7.23 -8.24
C TYR A 215 -18.12 -8.30 -8.92
N PRO A 216 -17.67 -8.97 -10.01
CA PRO A 216 -18.49 -9.99 -10.66
C PRO A 216 -18.77 -11.21 -9.77
N ALA A 217 -17.86 -11.59 -8.88
CA ALA A 217 -18.07 -12.71 -7.98
C ALA A 217 -19.08 -12.35 -6.87
N PHE A 218 -19.00 -11.13 -6.30
CA PHE A 218 -19.95 -10.63 -5.31
C PHE A 218 -21.34 -10.46 -5.93
N GLN A 219 -21.44 -9.92 -7.14
CA GLN A 219 -22.70 -9.79 -7.86
C GLN A 219 -23.41 -11.15 -8.07
N ARG A 220 -22.66 -12.19 -8.39
CA ARG A 220 -23.18 -13.57 -8.55
C ARG A 220 -23.46 -14.30 -7.23
N GLY A 221 -23.14 -13.71 -6.07
CA GLY A 221 -23.38 -14.33 -4.77
C GLY A 221 -22.41 -15.45 -4.41
N ILE A 222 -21.20 -15.46 -4.97
CA ILE A 222 -20.15 -16.44 -4.62
C ILE A 222 -19.75 -16.30 -3.15
N PHE A 223 -19.84 -15.10 -2.61
CA PHE A 223 -19.67 -14.78 -1.19
C PHE A 223 -20.69 -13.76 -0.72
N ASP A 224 -20.94 -13.75 0.58
CA ASP A 224 -21.94 -12.90 1.25
C ASP A 224 -21.38 -11.56 1.69
N ALA A 225 -20.08 -11.48 1.92
CA ALA A 225 -19.35 -10.31 2.39
C ALA A 225 -17.97 -10.19 1.76
N VAL A 226 -17.41 -8.99 1.84
CA VAL A 226 -16.03 -8.67 1.38
C VAL A 226 -15.33 -7.89 2.50
N ALA A 227 -14.13 -8.33 2.88
CA ALA A 227 -13.23 -7.55 3.71
C ALA A 227 -12.29 -6.74 2.81
N LEU A 228 -12.35 -5.41 2.93
CA LEU A 228 -11.58 -4.49 2.08
C LEU A 228 -11.50 -3.10 2.71
N SER A 229 -10.57 -2.26 2.23
CA SER A 229 -10.49 -0.86 2.63
C SER A 229 -11.69 -0.05 2.10
N PRO A 230 -12.17 0.97 2.80
CA PRO A 230 -13.28 1.81 2.31
C PRO A 230 -13.02 2.41 0.93
N SER A 231 -11.79 2.88 0.68
CA SER A 231 -11.42 3.44 -0.62
C SER A 231 -11.55 2.42 -1.75
N ASP A 232 -11.17 1.17 -1.50
CA ASP A 232 -11.26 0.10 -2.50
C ASP A 232 -12.69 -0.43 -2.64
N ILE A 233 -13.49 -0.45 -1.57
CA ILE A 233 -14.94 -0.76 -1.64
C ILE A 233 -15.63 0.16 -2.65
N VAL A 234 -15.33 1.47 -2.59
CA VAL A 234 -15.88 2.46 -3.52
C VAL A 234 -15.27 2.31 -4.92
N ALA A 235 -13.94 2.16 -5.03
CA ALA A 235 -13.26 2.05 -6.31
C ALA A 235 -13.71 0.82 -7.13
N TYR A 236 -14.00 -0.30 -6.45
CA TYR A 236 -14.55 -1.50 -7.07
C TYR A 236 -16.08 -1.53 -7.09
N ARG A 237 -16.75 -0.42 -6.72
CA ARG A 237 -18.22 -0.24 -6.78
C ARG A 237 -18.99 -1.27 -5.94
N LEU A 238 -18.40 -1.81 -4.89
CA LEU A 238 -19.01 -2.87 -4.09
C LEU A 238 -20.20 -2.35 -3.26
N HIS A 239 -20.24 -1.06 -2.96
CA HIS A 239 -21.35 -0.37 -2.30
C HIS A 239 -22.64 -0.32 -3.14
N GLU A 240 -22.57 -0.65 -4.44
CA GLU A 240 -23.76 -0.79 -5.30
C GLU A 240 -24.44 -2.16 -5.15
N ILE A 241 -23.74 -3.13 -4.56
CA ILE A 241 -24.21 -4.52 -4.41
C ILE A 241 -24.39 -4.88 -2.93
N GLY A 242 -23.45 -4.44 -2.08
CA GLY A 242 -23.51 -4.62 -0.63
C GLY A 242 -24.46 -3.61 0.00
N LEU A 243 -25.24 -4.07 0.97
CA LEU A 243 -26.26 -3.26 1.64
C LEU A 243 -25.81 -2.76 3.02
N TYR A 244 -24.77 -3.38 3.58
CA TYR A 244 -24.31 -3.12 4.94
C TYR A 244 -22.81 -2.92 4.97
N PHE A 245 -22.36 -1.83 5.58
CA PHE A 245 -20.97 -1.58 5.86
C PHE A 245 -20.71 -1.69 7.36
N THR A 246 -19.83 -2.60 7.78
CA THR A 246 -19.44 -2.75 9.18
C THR A 246 -18.02 -2.27 9.38
N ARG A 247 -17.86 -1.18 10.14
CA ARG A 247 -16.56 -0.68 10.52
C ARG A 247 -16.00 -1.48 11.68
N VAL A 248 -14.85 -2.11 11.46
CA VAL A 248 -14.15 -2.92 12.46
C VAL A 248 -12.65 -2.58 12.51
N ASP A 249 -12.10 -2.02 11.43
CA ASP A 249 -10.69 -1.64 11.29
C ASP A 249 -9.75 -2.79 11.70
N ILE A 250 -9.98 -4.00 11.15
CA ILE A 250 -9.44 -5.25 11.68
C ILE A 250 -7.95 -5.46 11.40
N ASN A 251 -7.49 -5.14 10.20
CA ASN A 251 -6.09 -5.19 9.82
C ASN A 251 -5.81 -4.34 8.58
N VAL A 252 -4.55 -4.02 8.34
CA VAL A 252 -4.09 -3.35 7.12
C VAL A 252 -3.45 -4.35 6.17
N ILE A 253 -3.43 -4.01 4.87
CA ILE A 253 -2.69 -4.77 3.87
C ILE A 253 -1.60 -3.90 3.26
N LEU A 254 -0.39 -4.43 3.23
CA LEU A 254 0.71 -3.79 2.52
C LEU A 254 0.73 -4.24 1.06
N LEU A 255 0.72 -3.26 0.18
CA LEU A 255 0.74 -3.43 -1.27
C LEU A 255 2.15 -3.19 -1.77
N HIS A 256 2.86 -4.27 -2.06
CA HIS A 256 4.28 -4.23 -2.41
C HIS A 256 4.49 -3.98 -3.89
N TYR A 257 5.57 -3.30 -4.19
CA TYR A 257 6.06 -3.04 -5.53
C TYR A 257 7.49 -3.51 -5.67
N CYS A 258 7.85 -4.03 -6.82
CA CYS A 258 9.22 -4.44 -7.09
C CYS A 258 9.78 -3.85 -8.38
N LEU A 259 11.12 -3.84 -8.46
CA LEU A 259 11.90 -3.46 -9.62
C LEU A 259 12.59 -4.67 -10.22
N ASN A 260 12.70 -4.69 -11.54
CA ASN A 260 13.64 -5.57 -12.22
C ASN A 260 15.05 -5.18 -11.83
N ARG A 261 15.84 -6.12 -11.31
CA ARG A 261 17.21 -5.87 -10.85
C ARG A 261 18.11 -5.35 -11.99
N ARG A 262 18.08 -6.02 -13.14
CA ARG A 262 18.94 -5.65 -14.28
C ARG A 262 18.65 -4.24 -14.78
N THR A 263 17.36 -3.86 -14.84
CA THR A 263 16.97 -2.51 -15.24
C THR A 263 17.49 -1.46 -14.25
N PHE A 264 17.38 -1.70 -12.95
CA PHE A 264 17.86 -0.76 -11.94
C PHE A 264 19.42 -0.67 -11.95
N ASP A 265 20.10 -1.82 -12.01
CA ASP A 265 21.57 -1.90 -11.92
C ASP A 265 22.30 -1.21 -13.09
N VAL A 266 21.65 -1.11 -14.27
CA VAL A 266 22.25 -0.42 -15.45
C VAL A 266 21.93 1.08 -15.49
N LEU A 267 21.11 1.61 -14.59
CA LEU A 267 20.87 3.05 -14.50
C LEU A 267 22.17 3.78 -14.15
N PRO A 268 22.41 4.99 -14.69
CA PRO A 268 23.45 5.87 -14.18
C PRO A 268 23.33 6.09 -12.66
N GLY A 269 24.43 6.08 -11.92
CA GLY A 269 24.43 6.12 -10.46
C GLY A 269 23.69 7.31 -9.85
N ASP A 270 23.72 8.48 -10.52
CA ASP A 270 22.94 9.64 -10.11
C ASP A 270 21.44 9.42 -10.29
N LEU A 271 21.02 8.70 -11.33
CA LEU A 271 19.61 8.34 -11.54
C LEU A 271 19.15 7.24 -10.56
N GLN A 272 20.02 6.27 -10.23
CA GLN A 272 19.73 5.28 -9.17
C GLN A 272 19.47 6.00 -7.84
N ALA A 273 20.34 6.93 -7.45
CA ALA A 273 20.20 7.68 -6.19
C ALA A 273 18.93 8.55 -6.16
N ILE A 274 18.62 9.25 -7.26
CA ILE A 274 17.42 10.05 -7.38
C ILE A 274 16.18 9.15 -7.30
N PHE A 275 16.12 8.08 -8.10
CA PHE A 275 14.95 7.20 -8.18
C PHE A 275 14.72 6.49 -6.85
N TYR A 276 15.79 6.01 -6.18
CA TYR A 276 15.71 5.43 -4.85
C TYR A 276 15.02 6.36 -3.85
N ARG A 277 15.46 7.62 -3.76
CA ARG A 277 14.83 8.62 -2.87
C ARG A 277 13.35 8.86 -3.21
N LEU A 278 13.04 8.95 -4.50
CA LEU A 278 11.68 9.17 -4.97
C LEU A 278 10.76 8.00 -4.64
N LEU A 279 11.27 6.77 -4.64
CA LEU A 279 10.50 5.59 -4.22
C LEU A 279 10.12 5.65 -2.73
N ARG A 280 10.95 6.25 -1.85
CA ARG A 280 10.59 6.46 -0.43
C ARG A 280 9.43 7.46 -0.31
N ILE A 281 9.45 8.53 -1.10
CA ILE A 281 8.35 9.49 -1.18
C ILE A 281 7.09 8.84 -1.76
N ARG A 282 7.26 7.97 -2.77
CA ARG A 282 6.14 7.28 -3.43
C ARG A 282 5.31 6.43 -2.47
N SER A 283 5.93 5.78 -1.50
CA SER A 283 5.22 4.98 -0.50
C SER A 283 4.19 5.81 0.27
N GLN A 284 4.50 7.06 0.58
CA GLN A 284 3.59 7.95 1.30
C GLN A 284 2.54 8.61 0.39
N MET A 285 2.82 8.78 -0.91
CA MET A 285 1.87 9.42 -1.83
C MET A 285 0.54 8.66 -1.96
N ALA A 286 0.59 7.33 -2.15
CA ALA A 286 -0.63 6.53 -2.24
C ALA A 286 -1.36 6.47 -0.91
N VAL A 287 -0.59 6.31 0.17
CA VAL A 287 -1.16 6.16 1.51
C VAL A 287 -1.89 7.44 1.92
N GLN A 288 -1.27 8.61 1.73
CA GLN A 288 -1.85 9.88 2.15
C GLN A 288 -2.91 10.42 1.19
N ASN A 289 -2.77 10.18 -0.12
CA ASN A 289 -3.72 10.71 -1.11
C ASN A 289 -4.94 9.83 -1.31
N TYR A 290 -4.81 8.50 -1.11
CA TYR A 290 -5.87 7.55 -1.44
C TYR A 290 -6.36 6.73 -0.24
N TYR A 291 -5.48 6.18 0.60
CA TYR A 291 -5.86 5.31 1.71
C TYR A 291 -6.06 6.03 3.05
N SER A 292 -5.63 7.27 3.18
CA SER A 292 -5.89 8.10 4.36
C SER A 292 -6.28 9.52 3.93
N GLY A 293 -6.48 10.44 4.87
CA GLY A 293 -6.81 11.83 4.59
C GLY A 293 -7.99 11.96 3.62
N LEU A 294 -7.85 12.85 2.64
CA LEU A 294 -8.94 13.18 1.70
C LEU A 294 -9.45 11.98 0.88
N GLY A 295 -8.61 11.03 0.54
CA GLY A 295 -9.03 9.82 -0.20
C GLY A 295 -9.97 8.96 0.62
N HIS A 296 -9.62 8.71 1.87
CA HIS A 296 -10.46 7.99 2.82
C HIS A 296 -11.77 8.75 3.13
N GLU A 297 -11.67 10.06 3.37
CA GLU A 297 -12.86 10.90 3.64
C GLU A 297 -13.86 10.87 2.48
N ARG A 298 -13.39 10.97 1.23
CA ARG A 298 -14.23 10.83 0.03
C ARG A 298 -14.90 9.47 -0.06
N ALA A 299 -14.18 8.39 0.25
CA ALA A 299 -14.74 7.06 0.24
C ALA A 299 -15.84 6.91 1.30
N MET A 300 -15.60 7.40 2.52
CA MET A 300 -16.59 7.38 3.58
C MET A 300 -17.80 8.27 3.28
N ALA A 301 -17.60 9.41 2.58
CA ALA A 301 -18.70 10.24 2.11
C ALA A 301 -19.55 9.51 1.07
N ALA A 302 -18.91 8.87 0.08
CA ALA A 302 -19.61 8.08 -0.93
C ALA A 302 -20.42 6.92 -0.34
N LEU A 303 -19.89 6.25 0.70
CA LEU A 303 -20.63 5.22 1.44
C LEU A 303 -21.86 5.79 2.17
N ARG A 304 -21.74 6.98 2.79
CA ARG A 304 -22.88 7.65 3.48
C ARG A 304 -23.93 8.17 2.49
N GLU A 305 -23.54 8.54 1.28
CA GLU A 305 -24.43 9.03 0.21
C GLU A 305 -25.10 7.88 -0.56
N SER A 306 -24.63 6.63 -0.38
CA SER A 306 -25.24 5.44 -0.97
C SER A 306 -26.32 4.85 -0.07
N ASP A 307 -27.06 3.83 -0.57
CA ASP A 307 -28.08 3.10 0.18
C ASP A 307 -27.50 2.09 1.20
N VAL A 308 -26.21 2.21 1.55
CA VAL A 308 -25.54 1.30 2.46
C VAL A 308 -25.79 1.70 3.92
N GLU A 309 -26.31 0.78 4.71
CA GLU A 309 -26.45 0.96 6.16
C GLU A 309 -25.08 0.78 6.85
N ILE A 310 -24.64 1.78 7.61
CA ILE A 310 -23.31 1.80 8.24
C ILE A 310 -23.43 1.44 9.72
N PHE A 311 -22.65 0.43 10.13
CA PHE A 311 -22.47 0.03 11.53
C PHE A 311 -21.01 0.25 11.95
N GLU A 312 -20.82 0.63 13.20
CA GLU A 312 -19.51 0.66 13.83
C GLU A 312 -19.48 -0.35 14.98
N LEU A 313 -18.49 -1.25 14.98
CA LEU A 313 -18.28 -2.15 16.10
C LEU A 313 -17.50 -1.41 17.18
N GLU A 314 -18.14 -1.25 18.34
CA GLU A 314 -17.59 -0.51 19.46
C GLU A 314 -17.73 -1.29 20.77
N GLY A 315 -17.08 -0.77 21.82
CA GLY A 315 -17.22 -1.27 23.19
C GLY A 315 -16.97 -2.77 23.33
N ASP A 316 -17.91 -3.45 24.00
CA ASP A 316 -17.79 -4.87 24.33
C ASP A 316 -17.74 -5.76 23.09
N GLU A 317 -18.45 -5.40 22.01
CA GLU A 317 -18.45 -6.22 20.80
C GLU A 317 -17.11 -6.19 20.09
N LEU A 318 -16.50 -5.01 19.92
CA LEU A 318 -15.14 -4.91 19.37
C LEU A 318 -14.13 -5.63 20.26
N ALA A 319 -14.29 -5.54 21.59
CA ALA A 319 -13.43 -6.27 22.54
C ALA A 319 -13.56 -7.79 22.38
N ARG A 320 -14.76 -8.32 22.10
CA ARG A 320 -14.96 -9.74 21.79
C ARG A 320 -14.21 -10.16 20.54
N TRP A 321 -14.31 -9.38 19.45
CA TRP A 321 -13.56 -9.65 18.21
C TRP A 321 -12.05 -9.67 18.44
N ARG A 322 -11.54 -8.65 19.15
CA ARG A 322 -10.10 -8.58 19.52
C ARG A 322 -9.66 -9.81 20.31
N LYS A 323 -10.46 -10.24 21.29
CA LYS A 323 -10.17 -11.41 22.12
C LYS A 323 -10.10 -12.70 21.30
N VAL A 324 -10.99 -12.89 20.34
CA VAL A 324 -11.02 -14.11 19.50
C VAL A 324 -9.78 -14.19 18.62
N VAL A 325 -9.31 -13.09 18.04
CA VAL A 325 -8.17 -13.10 17.14
C VAL A 325 -6.81 -12.90 17.81
N ALA A 326 -6.79 -12.53 19.10
CA ALA A 326 -5.55 -12.28 19.86
C ALA A 326 -4.55 -13.46 19.81
N PRO A 327 -4.97 -14.75 19.86
CA PRO A 327 -4.04 -15.87 19.79
C PRO A 327 -3.30 -16.00 18.45
N LEU A 328 -3.77 -15.35 17.40
CA LEU A 328 -3.13 -15.39 16.08
C LEU A 328 -1.69 -14.86 16.11
N LYS A 329 -1.44 -13.82 16.90
CA LYS A 329 -0.11 -13.22 17.02
C LYS A 329 0.90 -14.26 17.54
N GLU A 330 0.61 -14.92 18.64
CA GLU A 330 1.53 -15.91 19.23
C GLU A 330 1.67 -17.16 18.35
N ARG A 331 0.60 -17.59 17.69
CA ARG A 331 0.68 -18.71 16.72
C ARG A 331 1.57 -18.35 15.52
N TYR A 332 1.43 -17.15 14.98
CA TYR A 332 2.29 -16.63 13.90
C TYR A 332 3.76 -16.61 14.32
N ILE A 333 4.04 -16.05 15.50
CA ILE A 333 5.40 -15.98 16.06
C ILE A 333 5.96 -17.39 16.23
N ALA A 334 5.26 -18.27 16.94
CA ALA A 334 5.72 -19.63 17.22
C ALA A 334 5.97 -20.43 15.94
N GLN A 335 5.11 -20.29 14.94
CA GLN A 335 5.28 -20.94 13.66
C GLN A 335 6.60 -20.55 13.00
N TYR A 336 6.87 -19.26 12.84
CA TYR A 336 8.06 -18.82 12.10
C TYR A 336 9.35 -18.84 12.91
N GLU A 337 9.28 -18.76 14.24
CA GLU A 337 10.44 -19.07 15.11
C GLU A 337 10.83 -20.55 15.00
N SER A 338 9.88 -21.48 14.89
CA SER A 338 10.17 -22.89 14.66
C SER A 338 10.91 -23.16 13.33
N GLU A 339 10.80 -22.24 12.38
CA GLU A 339 11.51 -22.24 11.10
C GLU A 339 12.85 -21.46 11.14
N GLY A 340 13.25 -20.98 12.33
CA GLY A 340 14.49 -20.23 12.53
C GLY A 340 14.43 -18.76 12.10
N LEU A 341 13.23 -18.19 11.93
CA LEU A 341 13.05 -16.80 11.57
C LEU A 341 12.82 -15.92 12.81
N PRO A 342 13.30 -14.67 12.84
CA PRO A 342 13.19 -13.79 14.01
C PRO A 342 11.78 -13.15 14.10
N ALA A 343 10.72 -13.98 14.16
CA ALA A 343 9.36 -13.50 14.07
C ALA A 343 8.95 -12.65 15.28
N ARG A 344 9.34 -13.07 16.49
CA ARG A 344 9.07 -12.29 17.71
C ARG A 344 9.73 -10.93 17.66
N ALA A 345 11.04 -10.89 17.35
CA ALA A 345 11.78 -9.63 17.28
C ALA A 345 11.17 -8.68 16.21
N ALA A 346 10.70 -9.21 15.07
CA ALA A 346 10.07 -8.40 14.05
C ALA A 346 8.73 -7.82 14.51
N VAL A 347 7.92 -8.61 15.22
CA VAL A 347 6.61 -8.15 15.74
C VAL A 347 6.81 -7.15 16.87
N ASP A 348 7.72 -7.43 17.81
CA ASP A 348 8.00 -6.54 18.95
C ASP A 348 8.54 -5.18 18.47
N ASP A 349 9.45 -5.15 17.48
CA ASP A 349 9.94 -3.90 16.88
C ASP A 349 8.80 -3.14 16.17
N MET A 350 7.88 -3.83 15.48
CA MET A 350 6.71 -3.17 14.87
C MET A 350 5.78 -2.56 15.91
N GLU A 351 5.48 -3.27 17.01
CA GLU A 351 4.63 -2.76 18.09
C GLU A 351 5.29 -1.58 18.81
N MET A 352 6.58 -1.65 19.06
CA MET A 352 7.35 -0.56 19.65
C MET A 352 7.31 0.70 18.78
N LEU A 353 7.62 0.58 17.49
CA LEU A 353 7.60 1.71 16.56
C LEU A 353 6.18 2.22 16.31
N ALA A 354 5.16 1.34 16.32
CA ALA A 354 3.77 1.76 16.20
C ALA A 354 3.33 2.64 17.39
N ALA A 355 3.79 2.33 18.59
CA ALA A 355 3.57 3.14 19.78
C ALA A 355 4.36 4.46 19.72
N GLU A 356 5.64 4.41 19.29
CA GLU A 356 6.49 5.61 19.14
C GLU A 356 5.93 6.61 18.14
N TYR A 357 5.43 6.12 16.99
CA TYR A 357 4.93 6.96 15.90
C TYR A 357 3.42 7.21 15.96
N ALA A 358 2.75 6.80 17.05
CA ALA A 358 1.30 6.90 17.19
C ALA A 358 0.76 8.31 16.93
N ASP A 359 1.50 9.34 17.35
CA ASP A 359 1.10 10.74 17.22
C ASP A 359 1.76 11.48 16.05
N PHE A 360 2.55 10.78 15.22
CA PHE A 360 3.17 11.42 14.07
C PHE A 360 2.13 11.97 13.12
N THR A 361 2.36 13.22 12.69
CA THR A 361 1.59 13.86 11.62
C THR A 361 2.12 13.44 10.26
N ASN A 362 1.32 13.67 9.22
CA ASN A 362 1.76 13.43 7.84
C ASN A 362 2.99 14.28 7.47
N GLU A 363 3.09 15.51 8.01
CA GLU A 363 4.26 16.38 7.82
C GLU A 363 5.53 15.76 8.40
N GLN A 364 5.47 15.28 9.64
CA GLN A 364 6.61 14.63 10.29
C GLN A 364 7.06 13.37 9.54
N ILE A 365 6.11 12.55 9.07
CA ILE A 365 6.41 11.38 8.24
C ILE A 365 7.06 11.80 6.92
N ASN A 366 6.52 12.81 6.23
CA ASN A 366 7.06 13.32 4.97
C ASN A 366 8.46 13.90 5.14
N GLU A 367 8.70 14.66 6.20
CA GLU A 367 10.03 15.17 6.54
C GLU A 367 11.02 14.02 6.75
N ARG A 368 10.62 12.98 7.49
CA ARG A 368 11.47 11.82 7.76
C ARG A 368 11.86 11.09 6.48
N VAL A 369 10.90 10.74 5.61
CA VAL A 369 11.20 10.00 4.35
C VAL A 369 11.97 10.85 3.33
N THR A 370 11.86 12.17 3.41
CA THR A 370 12.54 13.11 2.49
C THR A 370 13.94 13.44 2.94
N ASN A 371 14.12 13.81 4.22
CA ASN A 371 15.37 14.32 4.78
C ASN A 371 16.29 13.21 5.29
N SER A 372 15.72 12.06 5.67
CA SER A 372 16.45 10.90 6.18
C SER A 372 15.92 9.62 5.54
N PRO A 373 16.04 9.49 4.19
CA PRO A 373 15.52 8.31 3.50
C PRO A 373 16.18 7.04 4.02
N ILE A 374 15.35 6.03 4.28
CA ILE A 374 15.78 4.74 4.80
C ILE A 374 16.84 4.15 3.86
N GLN A 375 17.97 3.72 4.44
CA GLN A 375 19.08 3.14 3.71
C GLN A 375 19.02 1.60 3.74
N GLY A 376 19.75 0.95 2.82
CA GLY A 376 19.90 -0.50 2.82
C GLY A 376 18.70 -1.29 2.25
N ILE A 377 17.69 -0.62 1.70
CA ILE A 377 16.60 -1.29 0.98
C ILE A 377 17.12 -1.88 -0.33
N ILE A 378 17.83 -1.09 -1.11
CA ILE A 378 18.60 -1.52 -2.28
C ILE A 378 20.05 -1.07 -2.06
N ASP A 379 20.99 -1.98 -2.23
CA ASP A 379 22.43 -1.67 -2.19
C ASP A 379 22.92 -1.35 -3.60
N PHE A 380 23.45 -0.13 -3.82
CA PHE A 380 23.97 0.34 -5.12
C PHE A 380 25.03 1.42 -4.94
#